data_5017bde853ef45cfaa077f2cb458648b
#
_entry.id   5017bde853ef45cfaa077f2cb458648b
#
_cell.length_a   1.000
_cell.length_b   1.000
_cell.length_c   1.000
_cell.angle_alpha   90.00
_cell.angle_beta   90.00
_cell.angle_gamma   90.00
#
_symmetry.space_group_name_H-M   'P 1'
#
loop_
_entity.id
_entity.type
_entity.pdbx_description
1 polymer ?
#
loop_
_entity_poly.entity_id
_entity_poly.type
_entity_poly.pdbx_seq_one_letter_code
_entity_poly.pdbx_strand_id
1 'polypeptide(L)'
;METRKQQLLRQHRRGKRIFMVAALLILVALDWFAGWNSLPVLLILAWIAHEAWLADHLFYSPTEDYRYAFPDSARKVAGRLNRGRLVLAAGDLPADADTLIIEVQFRSTWIGRWLDPHVLIGDGQPCDRQDFKRGGRGLRYLNLSGLLPALREGRVQLRGRFCRLAADVTLYAFSNPDYAARRVMVIAPHADDAELAAFGLYSRSAQASIVTLTQGEIEAQNYRRLGLDKAAAARLKGRLRSWSSLAVPLWGGVPATRCVQLGYYCLQLAPMAAEPDKAFPSLESGESDIRSVRRFNPVLLPGDEDGVPSWHNLVGDLAALLKASSAGGGSAASPSTGSSS
;
A
#
# COMPACT_ATOMS: atom_id res chain seq x y z
N MET A 1 -22.96 0.00 -11.43
CA MET A 1 -22.03 -0.92 -12.13
C MET A 1 -21.31 -1.78 -11.11
N GLU A 2 -21.12 -3.07 -11.39
CA GLU A 2 -20.35 -3.95 -10.52
C GLU A 2 -18.85 -3.76 -10.79
N THR A 3 -18.05 -3.59 -9.73
CA THR A 3 -16.60 -3.42 -9.90
C THR A 3 -15.93 -4.72 -10.35
N ARG A 4 -14.78 -4.64 -11.06
CA ARG A 4 -13.97 -5.82 -11.44
C ARG A 4 -13.70 -6.73 -10.25
N LYS A 5 -13.43 -6.17 -9.07
CA LYS A 5 -13.22 -6.90 -7.82
C LYS A 5 -14.46 -7.71 -7.39
N GLN A 6 -15.65 -7.11 -7.49
CA GLN A 6 -16.91 -7.80 -7.15
C GLN A 6 -17.20 -8.95 -8.12
N GLN A 7 -16.90 -8.79 -9.41
CA GLN A 7 -17.00 -9.86 -10.41
C GLN A 7 -16.06 -11.02 -10.10
N LEU A 8 -14.78 -10.73 -9.82
CA LEU A 8 -13.80 -11.75 -9.46
C LEU A 8 -14.20 -12.52 -8.18
N LEU A 9 -14.66 -11.81 -7.16
CA LEU A 9 -15.17 -12.44 -5.93
C LEU A 9 -16.40 -13.33 -6.18
N ARG A 10 -17.30 -12.92 -7.08
CA ARG A 10 -18.48 -13.72 -7.45
C ARG A 10 -18.07 -14.98 -8.19
N GLN A 11 -17.16 -14.89 -9.16
CA GLN A 11 -16.59 -16.03 -9.89
C GLN A 11 -15.89 -16.99 -8.94
N HIS A 12 -15.06 -16.48 -8.03
CA HIS A 12 -14.39 -17.28 -7.00
C HIS A 12 -15.40 -18.02 -6.12
N ARG A 13 -16.41 -17.35 -5.58
CA ARG A 13 -17.46 -17.97 -4.76
C ARG A 13 -18.23 -19.05 -5.53
N ARG A 14 -18.51 -18.83 -6.82
CA ARG A 14 -19.18 -19.83 -7.68
C ARG A 14 -18.28 -21.04 -7.91
N GLY A 15 -17.01 -20.82 -8.27
CA GLY A 15 -16.02 -21.89 -8.46
C GLY A 15 -15.83 -22.72 -7.19
N LYS A 16 -15.74 -22.05 -6.03
CA LYS A 16 -15.64 -22.68 -4.71
C LYS A 16 -16.84 -23.57 -4.40
N ARG A 17 -18.07 -23.10 -4.66
CA ARG A 17 -19.28 -23.94 -4.46
C ARG A 17 -19.28 -25.18 -5.35
N ILE A 18 -18.93 -25.04 -6.64
CA ILE A 18 -18.84 -26.15 -7.58
C ILE A 18 -17.79 -27.16 -7.10
N PHE A 19 -16.61 -26.68 -6.69
CA PHE A 19 -15.55 -27.53 -6.16
C PHE A 19 -15.99 -28.29 -4.89
N MET A 20 -16.64 -27.60 -3.95
CA MET A 20 -17.15 -28.22 -2.73
C MET A 20 -18.19 -29.33 -3.01
N VAL A 21 -19.13 -29.08 -3.93
CA VAL A 21 -20.14 -30.09 -4.31
C VAL A 21 -19.47 -31.29 -4.99
N ALA A 22 -18.55 -31.05 -5.91
CA ALA A 22 -17.80 -32.11 -6.57
C ALA A 22 -16.95 -32.94 -5.58
N ALA A 23 -16.25 -32.26 -4.67
CA ALA A 23 -15.46 -32.91 -3.63
C ALA A 23 -16.33 -33.74 -2.68
N LEU A 24 -17.51 -33.23 -2.29
CA LEU A 24 -18.46 -33.97 -1.46
C LEU A 24 -19.00 -35.23 -2.19
N LEU A 25 -19.34 -35.13 -3.48
CA LEU A 25 -19.78 -36.26 -4.27
C LEU A 25 -18.70 -37.34 -4.42
N ILE A 26 -17.46 -36.93 -4.66
CA ILE A 26 -16.30 -37.83 -4.71
C ILE A 26 -16.09 -38.53 -3.35
N LEU A 27 -16.24 -37.79 -2.24
CA LEU A 27 -16.13 -38.32 -0.86
C LEU A 27 -17.17 -39.40 -0.62
N VAL A 28 -18.44 -39.11 -0.89
CA VAL A 28 -19.53 -40.04 -0.70
C VAL A 28 -19.32 -41.31 -1.54
N ALA A 29 -18.86 -41.14 -2.79
CA ALA A 29 -18.57 -42.28 -3.66
C ALA A 29 -17.39 -43.13 -3.12
N LEU A 30 -16.31 -42.50 -2.64
CA LEU A 30 -15.14 -43.19 -2.13
C LEU A 30 -15.42 -43.89 -0.78
N ASP A 31 -16.20 -43.26 0.10
CA ASP A 31 -16.64 -43.85 1.36
C ASP A 31 -17.52 -45.08 1.08
N TRP A 32 -18.44 -44.95 0.12
CA TRP A 32 -19.31 -46.07 -0.31
C TRP A 32 -18.54 -47.26 -0.93
N PHE A 33 -17.53 -47.00 -1.77
CA PHE A 33 -16.81 -48.04 -2.50
C PHE A 33 -15.55 -48.56 -1.81
N ALA A 34 -14.89 -47.77 -0.96
CA ALA A 34 -13.58 -48.11 -0.41
C ALA A 34 -13.49 -48.14 1.14
N GLY A 35 -14.53 -47.76 1.88
CA GLY A 35 -14.58 -47.77 3.34
C GLY A 35 -13.49 -46.88 4.01
N TRP A 36 -13.11 -45.80 3.37
CA TRP A 36 -11.98 -44.96 3.76
C TRP A 36 -12.38 -43.87 4.74
N ASN A 37 -12.33 -44.13 6.05
CA ASN A 37 -12.69 -43.16 7.10
C ASN A 37 -11.73 -41.98 7.26
N SER A 38 -10.52 -42.02 6.69
CA SER A 38 -9.54 -40.92 6.78
C SER A 38 -9.64 -39.88 5.66
N LEU A 39 -10.36 -40.21 4.59
CA LEU A 39 -10.49 -39.36 3.40
C LEU A 39 -11.17 -38.01 3.68
N PRO A 40 -12.22 -37.90 4.54
CA PRO A 40 -12.83 -36.62 4.88
C PRO A 40 -11.83 -35.61 5.48
N VAL A 41 -10.95 -36.08 6.35
CA VAL A 41 -9.94 -35.20 7.00
C VAL A 41 -8.94 -34.70 5.97
N LEU A 42 -8.45 -35.57 5.08
CA LEU A 42 -7.51 -35.19 4.02
C LEU A 42 -8.11 -34.17 3.05
N LEU A 43 -9.39 -34.26 2.74
CA LEU A 43 -10.05 -33.32 1.85
C LEU A 43 -10.36 -31.98 2.51
N ILE A 44 -10.70 -31.95 3.78
CA ILE A 44 -10.81 -30.71 4.55
C ILE A 44 -9.45 -29.99 4.57
N LEU A 45 -8.37 -30.70 4.82
CA LEU A 45 -7.01 -30.13 4.81
C LEU A 45 -6.63 -29.63 3.40
N ALA A 46 -6.92 -30.40 2.37
CA ALA A 46 -6.69 -30.01 0.98
C ALA A 46 -7.52 -28.76 0.60
N TRP A 47 -8.76 -28.68 1.08
CA TRP A 47 -9.61 -27.50 0.86
C TRP A 47 -9.10 -26.25 1.57
N ILE A 48 -8.64 -26.37 2.83
CA ILE A 48 -8.03 -25.24 3.57
C ILE A 48 -6.78 -24.74 2.83
N ALA A 49 -5.92 -25.67 2.38
CA ALA A 49 -4.73 -25.36 1.61
C ALA A 49 -5.06 -24.68 0.27
N HIS A 50 -6.08 -25.19 -0.43
CA HIS A 50 -6.57 -24.61 -1.69
C HIS A 50 -7.16 -23.21 -1.49
N GLU A 51 -7.93 -22.98 -0.43
CA GLU A 51 -8.50 -21.66 -0.13
C GLU A 51 -7.40 -20.62 0.15
N ALA A 52 -6.43 -20.98 0.96
CA ALA A 52 -5.27 -20.13 1.23
C ALA A 52 -4.48 -19.80 -0.05
N TRP A 53 -4.29 -20.79 -0.93
CA TRP A 53 -3.57 -20.62 -2.19
C TRP A 53 -4.33 -19.76 -3.21
N LEU A 54 -5.65 -19.97 -3.36
CA LEU A 54 -6.48 -19.19 -4.30
C LEU A 54 -6.65 -17.74 -3.85
N ALA A 55 -6.77 -17.47 -2.55
CA ALA A 55 -6.89 -16.12 -2.04
C ALA A 55 -5.72 -15.23 -2.46
N ASP A 56 -4.50 -15.79 -2.48
CA ASP A 56 -3.30 -15.07 -2.90
C ASP A 56 -3.31 -14.68 -4.39
N HIS A 57 -3.97 -15.47 -5.23
CA HIS A 57 -3.93 -15.28 -6.69
C HIS A 57 -5.20 -14.67 -7.28
N LEU A 58 -6.22 -14.41 -6.44
CA LEU A 58 -7.51 -13.92 -6.91
C LEU A 58 -7.41 -12.54 -7.58
N PHE A 59 -6.56 -11.66 -7.06
CA PHE A 59 -6.43 -10.28 -7.52
C PHE A 59 -5.11 -9.99 -8.23
N TYR A 60 -4.12 -10.86 -8.11
CA TYR A 60 -2.77 -10.64 -8.61
C TYR A 60 -2.28 -11.86 -9.38
N SER A 61 -1.73 -11.63 -10.57
CA SER A 61 -1.05 -12.68 -11.30
C SER A 61 0.37 -12.89 -10.74
N PRO A 62 0.74 -14.10 -10.30
CA PRO A 62 2.10 -14.35 -9.83
C PRO A 62 3.12 -14.41 -10.97
N THR A 63 2.65 -14.45 -12.21
CA THR A 63 3.48 -14.63 -13.41
C THR A 63 3.62 -13.37 -14.25
N GLU A 64 2.88 -12.30 -13.93
CA GLU A 64 3.05 -11.01 -14.57
C GLU A 64 4.31 -10.32 -14.08
N ASP A 65 5.04 -9.70 -15.01
CA ASP A 65 6.21 -8.90 -14.69
C ASP A 65 5.79 -7.48 -14.29
N TYR A 66 6.28 -7.04 -13.13
CA TYR A 66 6.20 -5.65 -12.73
C TYR A 66 7.40 -4.92 -13.34
N ARG A 67 7.16 -4.08 -14.34
CA ARG A 67 8.22 -3.30 -14.97
C ARG A 67 8.14 -1.86 -14.48
N TYR A 68 9.17 -1.45 -13.75
CA TYR A 68 9.32 -0.06 -13.35
C TYR A 68 10.10 0.71 -14.42
N ALA A 69 9.65 1.92 -14.71
CA ALA A 69 10.43 2.90 -15.46
C ALA A 69 11.21 3.74 -14.44
N PHE A 70 12.52 3.59 -14.46
CA PHE A 70 13.39 4.43 -13.63
C PHE A 70 13.78 5.70 -14.40
N PRO A 71 13.95 6.86 -13.70
CA PRO A 71 14.38 8.08 -14.33
C PRO A 71 15.81 7.93 -14.89
N ASP A 72 16.15 8.72 -15.92
CA ASP A 72 17.46 8.70 -16.56
C ASP A 72 18.62 9.06 -15.62
N SER A 73 18.32 9.75 -14.51
CA SER A 73 19.28 10.04 -13.44
C SER A 73 19.74 8.81 -12.65
N ALA A 74 19.04 7.68 -12.79
CA ALA A 74 19.43 6.44 -12.14
C ALA A 74 20.74 5.90 -12.73
N ARG A 75 21.74 5.64 -11.88
CA ARG A 75 22.93 4.92 -12.28
C ARG A 75 22.61 3.44 -12.44
N LYS A 76 22.77 2.93 -13.64
CA LYS A 76 22.53 1.53 -13.99
C LYS A 76 23.84 0.75 -14.03
N VAL A 77 23.97 -0.29 -13.19
CA VAL A 77 25.17 -1.11 -13.08
C VAL A 77 24.80 -2.57 -13.30
N ALA A 78 25.48 -3.22 -14.24
CA ALA A 78 25.35 -4.66 -14.44
C ALA A 78 26.03 -5.41 -13.28
N GLY A 79 25.41 -6.49 -12.83
CA GLY A 79 25.94 -7.33 -11.77
C GLY A 79 25.65 -8.80 -11.97
N ARG A 80 26.29 -9.62 -11.14
CA ARG A 80 26.10 -11.07 -11.17
C ARG A 80 25.99 -11.66 -9.77
N LEU A 81 25.07 -12.57 -9.58
CA LEU A 81 24.96 -13.38 -8.37
C LEU A 81 25.83 -14.63 -8.50
N ASN A 82 26.89 -14.70 -7.71
CA ASN A 82 27.75 -15.86 -7.61
C ASN A 82 27.53 -16.57 -6.27
N ARG A 83 26.88 -17.72 -6.28
CA ARG A 83 26.47 -18.45 -5.07
C ARG A 83 25.72 -17.57 -4.05
N GLY A 84 24.89 -16.66 -4.55
CA GLY A 84 24.12 -15.72 -3.73
C GLY A 84 24.87 -14.43 -3.36
N ARG A 85 26.17 -14.33 -3.57
CA ARG A 85 26.95 -13.10 -3.39
C ARG A 85 26.79 -12.19 -4.60
N LEU A 86 26.44 -10.94 -4.36
CA LEU A 86 26.32 -9.95 -5.43
C LEU A 86 27.69 -9.39 -5.79
N VAL A 87 28.07 -9.57 -7.05
CA VAL A 87 29.27 -9.02 -7.65
C VAL A 87 28.85 -8.04 -8.73
N LEU A 88 29.25 -6.79 -8.60
CA LEU A 88 28.98 -5.76 -9.61
C LEU A 88 30.09 -5.71 -10.62
N ALA A 89 29.74 -5.39 -11.87
CA ALA A 89 30.72 -4.99 -12.85
C ALA A 89 31.44 -3.72 -12.35
N ALA A 90 32.72 -3.58 -12.67
CA ALA A 90 33.52 -2.40 -12.31
C ALA A 90 32.86 -1.15 -12.90
N GLY A 91 32.07 -0.48 -12.10
CA GLY A 91 31.29 0.70 -12.43
C GLY A 91 31.06 1.49 -11.17
N ASP A 92 31.28 2.78 -11.23
CA ASP A 92 31.20 3.63 -10.08
C ASP A 92 29.77 3.75 -9.58
N LEU A 93 29.51 3.17 -8.43
CA LEU A 93 28.33 3.53 -7.64
C LEU A 93 28.52 4.95 -7.13
N PRO A 94 27.49 5.82 -7.26
CA PRO A 94 27.54 7.16 -6.69
C PRO A 94 27.91 7.10 -5.19
N ALA A 95 28.80 8.00 -4.76
CA ALA A 95 29.26 8.01 -3.37
C ALA A 95 28.13 8.29 -2.39
N ASP A 96 27.16 9.04 -2.83
CA ASP A 96 25.97 9.54 -2.12
C ASP A 96 24.69 8.75 -2.43
N ALA A 97 24.80 7.58 -3.07
CA ALA A 97 23.61 6.75 -3.36
C ALA A 97 22.91 6.35 -2.07
N ASP A 98 21.65 6.73 -1.94
CA ASP A 98 20.77 6.43 -0.80
C ASP A 98 19.73 5.37 -1.12
N THR A 99 19.39 5.20 -2.38
CA THR A 99 18.39 4.23 -2.84
C THR A 99 19.02 3.27 -3.84
N LEU A 100 18.91 1.98 -3.53
CA LEU A 100 19.47 0.89 -4.31
C LEU A 100 18.39 -0.14 -4.60
N ILE A 101 18.10 -0.36 -5.88
CA ILE A 101 17.09 -1.33 -6.32
C ILE A 101 17.75 -2.31 -7.29
N ILE A 102 17.68 -3.60 -7.00
CA ILE A 102 18.20 -4.63 -7.90
C ILE A 102 17.06 -5.29 -8.67
N GLU A 103 17.19 -5.34 -9.97
CA GLU A 103 16.34 -6.05 -10.91
C GLU A 103 16.87 -7.47 -11.10
N VAL A 104 16.03 -8.48 -10.92
CA VAL A 104 16.41 -9.89 -10.98
C VAL A 104 15.30 -10.75 -11.58
N GLN A 105 15.67 -11.73 -12.39
CA GLN A 105 14.76 -12.79 -12.81
C GLN A 105 14.55 -13.78 -11.67
N PHE A 106 13.31 -13.94 -11.28
CA PHE A 106 12.84 -14.73 -10.14
C PHE A 106 12.02 -15.93 -10.60
N ARG A 107 12.19 -17.07 -9.93
CA ARG A 107 11.36 -18.25 -10.20
C ARG A 107 11.14 -19.04 -8.90
N SER A 108 9.88 -19.20 -8.50
CA SER A 108 9.49 -20.10 -7.42
C SER A 108 9.89 -21.55 -7.72
N THR A 109 10.36 -22.27 -6.71
CA THR A 109 10.53 -23.72 -6.76
C THR A 109 9.16 -24.42 -6.70
N TRP A 110 9.12 -25.74 -6.82
CA TRP A 110 7.89 -26.50 -6.61
C TRP A 110 7.31 -26.26 -5.20
N ILE A 111 8.15 -26.23 -4.16
CA ILE A 111 7.75 -25.92 -2.79
C ILE A 111 7.23 -24.47 -2.67
N GLY A 112 7.81 -23.52 -3.40
CA GLY A 112 7.37 -22.11 -3.43
C GLY A 112 6.01 -21.88 -4.09
N ARG A 113 5.33 -22.94 -4.57
CA ARG A 113 3.91 -22.89 -4.95
C ARG A 113 2.99 -23.06 -3.74
N TRP A 114 3.49 -23.60 -2.66
CA TRP A 114 2.74 -23.94 -1.45
C TRP A 114 3.17 -23.10 -0.25
N LEU A 115 4.46 -22.81 -0.14
CA LEU A 115 5.05 -21.97 0.91
C LEU A 115 5.48 -20.63 0.30
N ASP A 116 5.50 -19.59 1.15
CA ASP A 116 5.80 -18.23 0.73
C ASP A 116 7.27 -18.08 0.28
N PRO A 117 7.53 -17.91 -1.03
CA PRO A 117 8.87 -17.72 -1.52
C PRO A 117 9.36 -16.33 -1.11
N HIS A 118 10.60 -16.26 -0.64
CA HIS A 118 11.19 -15.00 -0.21
C HIS A 118 12.70 -14.98 -0.47
N VAL A 119 13.25 -13.78 -0.45
CA VAL A 119 14.68 -13.54 -0.55
C VAL A 119 15.17 -12.93 0.76
N LEU A 120 16.14 -13.57 1.38
CA LEU A 120 16.89 -13.03 2.50
C LEU A 120 18.06 -12.21 1.97
N ILE A 121 18.18 -11.00 2.45
CA ILE A 121 19.19 -10.01 2.04
C ILE A 121 20.05 -9.70 3.25
N GLY A 122 21.36 -9.57 3.06
CA GLY A 122 22.27 -9.20 4.13
C GLY A 122 23.72 -9.12 3.72
N ASP A 123 24.60 -8.82 4.65
CA ASP A 123 26.04 -8.67 4.48
C ASP A 123 26.85 -9.75 5.25
N GLY A 124 26.33 -10.96 5.31
CA GLY A 124 26.86 -12.08 6.07
C GLY A 124 25.80 -12.69 6.96
N GLN A 125 25.03 -11.88 7.65
CA GLN A 125 23.80 -12.26 8.34
C GLN A 125 22.59 -11.62 7.62
N PRO A 126 21.43 -12.29 7.57
CA PRO A 126 20.20 -11.72 7.03
C PRO A 126 19.79 -10.48 7.86
N CYS A 127 19.65 -9.34 7.19
CA CYS A 127 19.17 -8.09 7.80
C CYS A 127 17.79 -7.68 7.26
N ASP A 128 17.37 -8.24 6.12
CA ASP A 128 16.07 -7.99 5.51
C ASP A 128 15.51 -9.24 4.85
N ARG A 129 14.18 -9.30 4.74
CA ARG A 129 13.43 -10.34 4.05
C ARG A 129 12.39 -9.70 3.14
N GLN A 130 12.42 -10.07 1.87
CA GLN A 130 11.43 -9.62 0.89
C GLN A 130 10.63 -10.80 0.35
N ASP A 131 9.31 -10.77 0.57
CA ASP A 131 8.39 -11.85 0.25
C ASP A 131 7.78 -11.68 -1.15
N PHE A 132 7.51 -12.80 -1.80
CA PHE A 132 6.91 -12.85 -3.12
C PHE A 132 5.68 -13.77 -3.14
N LYS A 133 4.83 -13.59 -4.15
CA LYS A 133 3.66 -14.43 -4.34
C LYS A 133 4.05 -15.88 -4.63
N ARG A 134 3.27 -16.82 -4.08
CA ARG A 134 3.41 -18.26 -4.33
C ARG A 134 3.31 -18.56 -5.81
N GLY A 135 4.18 -19.43 -6.32
CA GLY A 135 4.26 -19.74 -7.74
C GLY A 135 4.76 -18.60 -8.63
N GLY A 136 5.27 -17.51 -8.03
CA GLY A 136 5.79 -16.35 -8.74
C GLY A 136 6.93 -16.71 -9.68
N ARG A 137 6.97 -16.04 -10.83
CA ARG A 137 8.06 -16.11 -11.81
C ARG A 137 8.12 -14.80 -12.61
N GLY A 138 9.27 -14.55 -13.23
CA GLY A 138 9.50 -13.36 -14.06
C GLY A 138 10.33 -12.30 -13.34
N LEU A 139 10.34 -11.10 -13.88
CA LEU A 139 11.12 -9.98 -13.39
C LEU A 139 10.62 -9.50 -12.02
N ARG A 140 11.56 -9.26 -11.11
CA ARG A 140 11.26 -8.72 -9.77
C ARG A 140 12.32 -7.71 -9.37
N TYR A 141 11.96 -6.85 -8.43
CA TYR A 141 12.83 -5.83 -7.88
C TYR A 141 12.99 -6.04 -6.39
N LEU A 142 14.23 -5.93 -5.90
CA LEU A 142 14.57 -6.03 -4.49
C LEU A 142 15.17 -4.71 -4.03
N ASN A 143 14.77 -4.27 -2.86
CA ASN A 143 15.34 -3.09 -2.22
C ASN A 143 16.62 -3.45 -1.49
N LEU A 144 17.73 -2.81 -1.85
CA LEU A 144 19.04 -2.92 -1.18
C LEU A 144 19.47 -1.61 -0.51
N SER A 145 18.55 -0.64 -0.37
CA SER A 145 18.87 0.65 0.26
C SER A 145 19.40 0.42 1.68
N GLY A 146 20.39 1.21 2.07
CA GLY A 146 21.11 1.03 3.34
C GLY A 146 22.31 0.07 3.28
N LEU A 147 22.46 -0.73 2.21
CA LEU A 147 23.56 -1.69 2.07
C LEU A 147 24.72 -1.16 1.21
N LEU A 148 24.79 0.14 0.91
CA LEU A 148 25.84 0.71 0.06
C LEU A 148 27.27 0.39 0.53
N PRO A 149 27.63 0.48 1.81
CA PRO A 149 28.95 0.10 2.30
C PRO A 149 29.27 -1.37 2.03
N ALA A 150 28.36 -2.27 2.41
CA ALA A 150 28.52 -3.69 2.21
C ALA A 150 28.58 -4.08 0.72
N LEU A 151 27.86 -3.34 -0.13
CA LEU A 151 27.86 -3.53 -1.57
C LEU A 151 29.21 -3.18 -2.19
N ARG A 152 29.83 -2.07 -1.77
CA ARG A 152 31.18 -1.66 -2.21
C ARG A 152 32.26 -2.65 -1.80
N GLU A 153 32.11 -3.24 -0.62
CA GLU A 153 33.00 -4.29 -0.13
C GLU A 153 32.68 -5.67 -0.73
N GLY A 154 31.65 -5.77 -1.56
CA GLY A 154 31.21 -7.01 -2.18
C GLY A 154 30.73 -8.05 -1.17
N ARG A 155 30.18 -7.63 -0.02
CA ARG A 155 29.69 -8.52 1.05
C ARG A 155 28.21 -8.85 0.94
N VAL A 156 27.44 -8.13 0.10
CA VAL A 156 26.00 -8.34 -0.03
C VAL A 156 25.67 -9.72 -0.56
N GLN A 157 24.76 -10.40 0.13
CA GLN A 157 24.25 -11.72 -0.22
C GLN A 157 22.73 -11.69 -0.39
N LEU A 158 22.26 -12.38 -1.43
CA LEU A 158 20.85 -12.62 -1.73
C LEU A 158 20.59 -14.12 -1.69
N ARG A 159 19.81 -14.59 -0.74
CA ARG A 159 19.51 -16.02 -0.57
C ARG A 159 18.03 -16.29 -0.80
N GLY A 160 17.68 -16.90 -1.91
CA GLY A 160 16.32 -17.35 -2.18
C GLY A 160 15.92 -18.53 -1.28
N ARG A 161 14.75 -18.42 -0.67
CA ARG A 161 14.05 -19.52 0.02
C ARG A 161 12.77 -19.83 -0.76
N PHE A 162 12.62 -21.10 -1.12
CA PHE A 162 11.54 -21.59 -1.98
C PHE A 162 11.49 -20.91 -3.36
N CYS A 163 12.58 -20.23 -3.76
CA CYS A 163 12.76 -19.60 -5.05
C CYS A 163 14.20 -19.68 -5.51
N ARG A 164 14.39 -19.37 -6.79
CA ARG A 164 15.70 -19.23 -7.44
C ARG A 164 15.79 -17.87 -8.08
N LEU A 165 16.95 -17.24 -8.02
CA LEU A 165 17.29 -16.00 -8.68
C LEU A 165 18.22 -16.32 -9.85
N ALA A 166 18.05 -15.64 -10.98
CA ALA A 166 19.00 -15.73 -12.08
C ALA A 166 20.35 -15.11 -11.68
N ALA A 167 21.41 -15.54 -12.36
CA ALA A 167 22.75 -15.04 -12.07
C ALA A 167 22.93 -13.59 -12.52
N ASP A 168 22.42 -13.23 -13.69
CA ASP A 168 22.58 -11.89 -14.24
C ASP A 168 21.53 -10.95 -13.65
N VAL A 169 21.97 -9.79 -13.16
CA VAL A 169 21.15 -8.81 -12.46
C VAL A 169 21.53 -7.40 -12.91
N THR A 170 20.63 -6.45 -12.69
CA THR A 170 20.88 -5.03 -12.89
C THR A 170 20.61 -4.28 -11.60
N LEU A 171 21.57 -3.49 -11.14
CA LEU A 171 21.40 -2.59 -10.01
C LEU A 171 21.11 -1.17 -10.52
N TYR A 172 20.09 -0.55 -9.96
CA TYR A 172 19.77 0.86 -10.13
C TYR A 172 20.11 1.59 -8.82
N ALA A 173 20.96 2.59 -8.92
CA ALA A 173 21.37 3.42 -7.80
C ALA A 173 20.92 4.87 -8.02
N PHE A 174 20.39 5.49 -6.97
CA PHE A 174 19.89 6.84 -6.99
C PHE A 174 20.52 7.64 -5.85
N SER A 175 20.75 8.91 -6.11
CA SER A 175 21.07 9.92 -5.10
C SER A 175 19.91 10.89 -5.03
N ASN A 176 19.14 10.84 -3.96
CA ASN A 176 17.96 11.69 -3.80
C ASN A 176 18.31 12.93 -2.96
N PRO A 177 17.67 14.08 -3.22
CA PRO A 177 17.74 15.20 -2.31
C PRO A 177 17.22 14.81 -0.92
N ASP A 178 17.79 15.37 0.13
CA ASP A 178 17.26 15.20 1.49
C ASP A 178 15.93 15.93 1.65
N TYR A 179 14.86 15.28 1.23
CA TYR A 179 13.50 15.79 1.38
C TYR A 179 13.05 15.85 2.85
N ALA A 180 13.63 15.00 3.74
CA ALA A 180 13.26 14.99 5.14
C ALA A 180 13.69 16.30 5.87
N ALA A 181 14.74 16.95 5.40
CA ALA A 181 15.17 18.27 5.90
C ALA A 181 14.30 19.43 5.39
N ARG A 182 13.37 19.17 4.46
CA ARG A 182 12.49 20.19 3.87
C ARG A 182 11.09 20.11 4.46
N ARG A 183 10.26 21.13 4.16
CA ARG A 183 8.82 21.01 4.38
C ARG A 183 8.23 20.01 3.40
N VAL A 184 7.48 19.05 3.92
CA VAL A 184 6.85 17.99 3.12
C VAL A 184 5.35 18.02 3.36
N MET A 185 4.57 18.12 2.31
CA MET A 185 3.13 17.87 2.35
C MET A 185 2.84 16.59 1.57
N VAL A 186 2.33 15.59 2.28
CA VAL A 186 1.86 14.34 1.65
C VAL A 186 0.38 14.48 1.37
N ILE A 187 0.00 14.43 0.11
CA ILE A 187 -1.40 14.44 -0.33
C ILE A 187 -1.80 12.99 -0.62
N ALA A 188 -2.63 12.44 0.24
CA ALA A 188 -3.06 11.04 0.19
C ALA A 188 -4.49 10.93 -0.32
N PRO A 189 -4.77 10.17 -1.40
CA PRO A 189 -6.13 9.92 -1.85
C PRO A 189 -7.03 9.29 -0.78
N HIS A 190 -6.50 8.35 0.01
CA HIS A 190 -7.22 7.63 1.07
C HIS A 190 -6.43 7.61 2.39
N ALA A 191 -7.06 7.11 3.44
CA ALA A 191 -6.56 7.15 4.81
C ALA A 191 -5.34 6.27 5.14
N ASP A 192 -4.78 5.53 4.21
CA ASP A 192 -3.61 4.65 4.38
C ASP A 192 -2.51 4.91 3.33
N ASP A 193 -2.79 5.75 2.34
CA ASP A 193 -1.85 5.98 1.24
C ASP A 193 -0.60 6.75 1.70
N ALA A 194 -0.73 7.66 2.67
CA ALA A 194 0.41 8.37 3.24
C ALA A 194 1.38 7.42 3.94
N GLU A 195 0.86 6.47 4.70
CA GLU A 195 1.64 5.47 5.42
C GLU A 195 2.30 4.48 4.45
N LEU A 196 1.55 4.01 3.46
CA LEU A 196 2.04 3.04 2.48
C LEU A 196 3.14 3.61 1.58
N ALA A 197 2.99 4.88 1.17
CA ALA A 197 3.88 5.49 0.20
C ALA A 197 4.99 6.35 0.82
N ALA A 198 4.76 7.00 1.96
CA ALA A 198 5.61 8.08 2.45
C ALA A 198 5.94 8.02 3.95
N PHE A 199 5.60 6.94 4.69
CA PHE A 199 5.90 6.83 6.12
C PHE A 199 7.38 7.07 6.42
N GLY A 200 8.28 6.41 5.68
CA GLY A 200 9.72 6.55 5.85
C GLY A 200 10.25 7.97 5.56
N LEU A 201 9.52 8.77 4.79
CA LEU A 201 9.85 10.17 4.53
C LEU A 201 9.31 11.06 5.65
N TYR A 202 8.00 11.03 5.89
CA TYR A 202 7.38 11.98 6.81
C TYR A 202 7.74 11.72 8.28
N SER A 203 8.01 10.47 8.68
CA SER A 203 8.44 10.12 10.04
C SER A 203 9.84 10.64 10.39
N ARG A 204 10.64 11.02 9.40
CA ARG A 204 11.96 11.65 9.59
C ARG A 204 11.92 13.17 9.40
N SER A 205 10.81 13.72 8.93
CA SER A 205 10.69 15.16 8.67
C SER A 205 10.06 15.89 9.84
N ALA A 206 10.77 16.87 10.39
CA ALA A 206 10.24 17.74 11.44
C ALA A 206 9.10 18.66 10.94
N GLN A 207 8.93 18.81 9.64
CA GLN A 207 7.96 19.74 9.02
C GLN A 207 7.01 19.05 8.04
N ALA A 208 6.65 17.79 8.34
CA ALA A 208 5.67 17.07 7.55
C ALA A 208 4.23 17.53 7.85
N SER A 209 3.39 17.54 6.81
CA SER A 209 1.94 17.70 6.88
C SER A 209 1.28 16.60 6.07
N ILE A 210 0.15 16.06 6.55
CA ILE A 210 -0.61 15.03 5.86
C ILE A 210 -1.99 15.57 5.52
N VAL A 211 -2.36 15.46 4.24
CA VAL A 211 -3.67 15.88 3.73
C VAL A 211 -4.33 14.68 3.07
N THR A 212 -5.40 14.17 3.66
CA THR A 212 -6.17 13.05 3.10
C THR A 212 -7.38 13.56 2.37
N LEU A 213 -7.57 13.15 1.11
CA LEU A 213 -8.61 13.71 0.24
C LEU A 213 -9.99 13.10 0.48
N THR A 214 -10.08 11.76 0.58
CA THR A 214 -11.37 11.07 0.65
C THR A 214 -11.61 10.33 1.96
N GLN A 215 -12.88 10.08 2.26
CA GLN A 215 -13.30 9.41 3.48
C GLN A 215 -13.02 7.90 3.49
N GLY A 216 -12.78 7.25 2.33
CA GLY A 216 -12.58 5.80 2.28
C GLY A 216 -13.85 4.97 2.55
N GLU A 217 -15.03 5.50 2.28
CA GLU A 217 -16.33 4.98 2.70
C GLU A 217 -16.83 3.79 1.89
N ILE A 218 -16.34 3.59 0.68
CA ILE A 218 -16.80 2.51 -0.23
C ILE A 218 -16.37 1.10 0.22
N GLU A 219 -17.01 0.06 -0.32
CA GLU A 219 -16.72 -1.36 0.01
C GLU A 219 -16.93 -1.67 1.50
N ALA A 220 -18.03 -1.18 2.09
CA ALA A 220 -18.33 -1.30 3.51
C ALA A 220 -19.03 -2.61 3.92
N GLN A 221 -18.89 -3.71 3.12
CA GLN A 221 -19.62 -4.97 3.34
C GLN A 221 -19.37 -5.58 4.72
N ASN A 222 -18.16 -5.44 5.26
CA ASN A 222 -17.82 -5.98 6.58
C ASN A 222 -18.59 -5.28 7.71
N TYR A 223 -18.90 -3.99 7.55
CA TYR A 223 -19.65 -3.21 8.53
C TYR A 223 -21.14 -3.56 8.52
N ARG A 224 -21.67 -4.11 7.43
CA ARG A 224 -23.05 -4.62 7.37
C ARG A 224 -23.30 -5.81 8.30
N ARG A 225 -22.24 -6.51 8.73
CA ARG A 225 -22.33 -7.57 9.75
C ARG A 225 -22.74 -7.05 11.13
N LEU A 226 -22.69 -5.74 11.35
CA LEU A 226 -23.18 -5.06 12.54
C LEU A 226 -24.70 -4.77 12.47
N GLY A 227 -25.42 -5.31 11.49
CA GLY A 227 -26.86 -5.05 11.30
C GLY A 227 -27.16 -3.76 10.54
N LEU A 228 -26.16 -3.07 10.01
CA LEU A 228 -26.32 -1.82 9.28
C LEU A 228 -26.75 -2.06 7.82
N ASP A 229 -27.59 -1.16 7.29
CA ASP A 229 -27.84 -1.08 5.86
C ASP A 229 -26.59 -0.63 5.07
N LYS A 230 -26.69 -0.59 3.74
CA LYS A 230 -25.55 -0.22 2.89
C LYS A 230 -25.06 1.20 3.19
N ALA A 231 -25.98 2.15 3.30
CA ALA A 231 -25.62 3.56 3.48
C ALA A 231 -25.05 3.83 4.88
N ALA A 232 -25.66 3.25 5.92
CA ALA A 232 -25.17 3.37 7.30
C ALA A 232 -23.79 2.70 7.47
N ALA A 233 -23.56 1.54 6.83
CA ALA A 233 -22.27 0.87 6.85
C ALA A 233 -21.17 1.71 6.16
N ALA A 234 -21.49 2.35 5.02
CA ALA A 234 -20.58 3.24 4.33
C ALA A 234 -20.25 4.49 5.18
N ARG A 235 -21.25 5.12 5.78
CA ARG A 235 -21.05 6.25 6.70
C ARG A 235 -20.15 5.88 7.89
N LEU A 236 -20.42 4.74 8.53
CA LEU A 236 -19.59 4.29 9.66
C LEU A 236 -18.14 4.07 9.23
N LYS A 237 -17.94 3.37 8.11
CA LYS A 237 -16.59 3.15 7.56
C LYS A 237 -15.91 4.48 7.25
N GLY A 238 -16.59 5.41 6.57
CA GLY A 238 -16.07 6.73 6.23
C GLY A 238 -15.58 7.50 7.46
N ARG A 239 -16.37 7.52 8.53
CA ARG A 239 -15.99 8.17 9.80
C ARG A 239 -14.77 7.53 10.46
N LEU A 240 -14.71 6.19 10.51
CA LEU A 240 -13.58 5.48 11.09
C LEU A 240 -12.30 5.69 10.28
N ARG A 241 -12.38 5.64 8.95
CA ARG A 241 -11.24 5.88 8.06
C ARG A 241 -10.77 7.34 8.16
N SER A 242 -11.69 8.29 8.19
CA SER A 242 -11.36 9.71 8.40
C SER A 242 -10.68 9.95 9.73
N TRP A 243 -11.13 9.30 10.81
CA TRP A 243 -10.44 9.33 12.09
C TRP A 243 -9.02 8.73 11.99
N SER A 244 -8.88 7.59 11.33
CA SER A 244 -7.58 6.93 11.13
C SER A 244 -6.60 7.83 10.38
N SER A 245 -7.04 8.58 9.36
CA SER A 245 -6.19 9.49 8.60
C SER A 245 -5.62 10.65 9.40
N LEU A 246 -6.25 11.00 10.50
CA LEU A 246 -5.76 12.03 11.43
C LEU A 246 -4.91 11.43 12.57
N ALA A 247 -5.24 10.21 13.00
CA ALA A 247 -4.63 9.59 14.18
C ALA A 247 -3.34 8.81 13.85
N VAL A 248 -3.28 8.10 12.71
CA VAL A 248 -2.13 7.25 12.38
C VAL A 248 -0.85 8.07 12.11
N PRO A 249 -0.88 9.23 11.43
CA PRO A 249 0.33 10.04 11.24
C PRO A 249 1.00 10.50 12.54
N LEU A 250 0.27 10.56 13.65
CA LEU A 250 0.84 10.90 14.98
C LEU A 250 1.92 9.90 15.41
N TRP A 251 1.77 8.62 15.03
CA TRP A 251 2.77 7.58 15.28
C TRP A 251 4.07 7.82 14.51
N GLY A 252 3.98 8.48 13.36
CA GLY A 252 5.13 8.95 12.59
C GLY A 252 5.67 10.29 13.03
N GLY A 253 5.18 10.84 14.16
CA GLY A 253 5.66 12.11 14.72
C GLY A 253 5.05 13.37 14.08
N VAL A 254 4.06 13.22 13.17
CA VAL A 254 3.37 14.39 12.59
C VAL A 254 2.36 14.92 13.61
N PRO A 255 2.44 16.19 14.04
CA PRO A 255 1.50 16.72 15.03
C PRO A 255 0.08 16.83 14.45
N ALA A 256 -0.94 16.67 15.30
CA ALA A 256 -2.35 16.73 14.91
C ALA A 256 -2.70 18.03 14.16
N THR A 257 -2.04 19.14 14.51
CA THR A 257 -2.22 20.44 13.85
C THR A 257 -1.75 20.47 12.38
N ARG A 258 -1.10 19.41 11.91
CA ARG A 258 -0.64 19.25 10.53
C ARG A 258 -1.28 18.07 9.80
N CYS A 259 -2.30 17.45 10.39
CA CYS A 259 -3.10 16.38 9.77
C CYS A 259 -4.48 16.92 9.41
N VAL A 260 -4.86 16.82 8.14
CA VAL A 260 -6.12 17.37 7.62
C VAL A 260 -6.85 16.30 6.81
N GLN A 261 -8.17 16.16 7.05
CA GLN A 261 -9.07 15.32 6.27
C GLN A 261 -10.02 16.22 5.45
N LEU A 262 -9.99 16.10 4.12
CA LEU A 262 -10.81 16.93 3.24
C LEU A 262 -12.24 16.43 3.07
N GLY A 263 -12.52 15.17 3.39
CA GLY A 263 -13.88 14.64 3.46
C GLY A 263 -14.56 14.37 2.13
N TYR A 264 -13.87 14.43 1.01
CA TYR A 264 -14.43 14.08 -0.30
C TYR A 264 -14.71 12.57 -0.38
N TYR A 265 -15.40 12.14 -1.45
CA TYR A 265 -15.89 10.78 -1.56
C TYR A 265 -15.05 9.95 -2.54
N CYS A 266 -14.89 8.68 -2.21
CA CYS A 266 -14.13 7.74 -3.02
C CYS A 266 -14.73 7.60 -4.43
N LEU A 267 -13.86 7.43 -5.44
CA LEU A 267 -14.20 7.31 -6.86
C LEU A 267 -14.83 8.57 -7.48
N GLN A 268 -14.95 9.68 -6.74
CA GLN A 268 -15.56 10.92 -7.24
C GLN A 268 -14.53 11.97 -7.69
N LEU A 269 -13.25 11.81 -7.39
CA LEU A 269 -12.24 12.81 -7.75
C LEU A 269 -12.11 13.01 -9.27
N ALA A 270 -12.08 11.94 -10.06
CA ALA A 270 -12.01 12.03 -11.50
C ALA A 270 -13.30 12.57 -12.15
N PRO A 271 -14.52 12.13 -11.74
CA PRO A 271 -15.76 12.79 -12.17
C PRO A 271 -15.83 14.29 -11.81
N MET A 272 -15.40 14.67 -10.60
CA MET A 272 -15.33 16.08 -10.18
C MET A 272 -14.41 16.90 -11.09
N ALA A 273 -13.24 16.36 -11.44
CA ALA A 273 -12.32 17.02 -12.37
C ALA A 273 -12.90 17.19 -13.79
N ALA A 274 -13.70 16.22 -14.24
CA ALA A 274 -14.34 16.26 -15.55
C ALA A 274 -15.52 17.26 -15.61
N GLU A 275 -16.23 17.47 -14.49
CA GLU A 275 -17.39 18.36 -14.37
C GLU A 275 -17.25 19.25 -13.13
N PRO A 276 -16.37 20.27 -13.16
CA PRO A 276 -15.96 21.06 -11.97
C PRO A 276 -17.09 21.78 -11.24
N ASP A 277 -18.15 22.13 -11.93
CA ASP A 277 -19.30 22.90 -11.41
C ASP A 277 -20.36 22.01 -10.75
N LYS A 278 -20.19 20.69 -10.81
CA LYS A 278 -21.16 19.75 -10.22
C LYS A 278 -20.73 19.25 -8.86
N ALA A 279 -21.73 18.95 -8.01
CA ALA A 279 -21.55 18.24 -6.77
C ALA A 279 -21.55 16.72 -7.00
N PHE A 280 -20.63 16.03 -6.34
CA PHE A 280 -20.47 14.57 -6.45
C PHE A 280 -20.60 13.89 -5.08
N PRO A 281 -21.83 13.53 -4.66
CA PRO A 281 -22.08 12.85 -3.39
C PRO A 281 -21.48 11.44 -3.38
N SER A 282 -21.40 10.84 -2.19
CA SER A 282 -20.95 9.46 -2.02
C SER A 282 -21.85 8.47 -2.76
N LEU A 283 -21.26 7.57 -3.54
CA LEU A 283 -21.95 6.51 -4.29
C LEU A 283 -22.59 5.44 -3.39
N GLU A 284 -22.11 5.28 -2.16
CA GLU A 284 -22.61 4.23 -1.26
C GLU A 284 -23.40 4.79 -0.07
N SER A 285 -22.97 5.90 0.53
CA SER A 285 -23.68 6.50 1.66
C SER A 285 -24.76 7.49 1.26
N GLY A 286 -24.67 8.07 0.06
CA GLY A 286 -25.53 9.16 -0.41
C GLY A 286 -25.25 10.51 0.28
N GLU A 287 -24.21 10.58 1.14
CA GLU A 287 -23.82 11.86 1.77
C GLU A 287 -23.27 12.83 0.73
N SER A 288 -23.62 14.11 0.90
CA SER A 288 -23.22 15.20 0.01
C SER A 288 -22.58 16.38 0.75
N ASP A 289 -22.36 16.26 2.06
CA ASP A 289 -21.72 17.28 2.90
C ASP A 289 -20.36 16.78 3.41
N ILE A 290 -19.27 17.38 2.90
CA ILE A 290 -17.92 17.02 3.28
C ILE A 290 -17.57 17.40 4.73
N ARG A 291 -18.32 18.34 5.34
CA ARG A 291 -18.09 18.80 6.71
C ARG A 291 -18.34 17.72 7.75
N SER A 292 -19.10 16.69 7.41
CA SER A 292 -19.48 15.59 8.31
C SER A 292 -18.28 14.93 9.00
N VAL A 293 -17.09 14.95 8.39
CA VAL A 293 -15.84 14.37 8.92
C VAL A 293 -14.74 15.39 9.21
N ARG A 294 -14.97 16.68 8.94
CA ARG A 294 -13.95 17.75 9.09
C ARG A 294 -13.86 18.37 10.48
N ARG A 295 -14.78 18.04 11.39
CA ARG A 295 -14.87 18.65 12.73
C ARG A 295 -13.61 18.53 13.59
N PHE A 296 -12.68 17.67 13.23
CA PHE A 296 -11.39 17.49 13.92
C PHE A 296 -10.22 18.14 13.16
N ASN A 297 -10.48 18.79 12.05
CA ASN A 297 -9.44 19.54 11.35
C ASN A 297 -8.96 20.71 12.21
N PRO A 298 -7.66 20.99 12.18
CA PRO A 298 -7.07 22.09 12.96
C PRO A 298 -7.34 23.48 12.34
N VAL A 299 -7.85 23.52 11.11
CA VAL A 299 -8.08 24.75 10.33
C VAL A 299 -9.42 24.67 9.61
N LEU A 300 -10.04 25.83 9.41
CA LEU A 300 -11.19 25.97 8.51
C LEU A 300 -10.68 26.12 7.08
N LEU A 301 -11.37 25.48 6.15
CA LEU A 301 -11.04 25.44 4.74
C LEU A 301 -12.14 26.11 3.90
N PRO A 302 -11.83 26.60 2.69
CA PRO A 302 -12.84 27.19 1.80
C PRO A 302 -14.07 26.30 1.58
N GLY A 303 -13.89 25.00 1.41
CA GLY A 303 -14.99 24.04 1.26
C GLY A 303 -15.87 23.85 2.49
N ASP A 304 -15.52 24.43 3.65
CA ASP A 304 -16.37 24.42 4.86
C ASP A 304 -17.49 25.45 4.78
N GLU A 305 -17.44 26.40 3.87
CA GLU A 305 -18.47 27.42 3.69
C GLU A 305 -19.81 26.81 3.28
N ASP A 306 -19.80 25.98 2.24
CA ASP A 306 -21.00 25.34 1.71
C ASP A 306 -21.08 23.83 1.94
N GLY A 307 -19.94 23.16 2.16
CA GLY A 307 -19.83 21.72 2.36
C GLY A 307 -20.00 20.91 1.06
N VAL A 308 -20.04 21.54 -0.10
CA VAL A 308 -20.32 20.89 -1.38
C VAL A 308 -19.10 20.07 -1.87
N PRO A 309 -19.27 18.78 -2.20
CA PRO A 309 -18.20 17.96 -2.79
C PRO A 309 -17.99 18.31 -4.27
N SER A 310 -17.36 19.45 -4.53
CA SER A 310 -17.08 19.98 -5.88
C SER A 310 -15.58 20.07 -6.13
N TRP A 311 -15.20 20.13 -7.44
CA TRP A 311 -13.80 20.33 -7.82
C TRP A 311 -13.27 21.70 -7.37
N HIS A 312 -14.10 22.74 -7.44
CA HIS A 312 -13.73 24.09 -6.98
C HIS A 312 -13.35 24.09 -5.49
N ASN A 313 -14.16 23.45 -4.64
CA ASN A 313 -13.85 23.34 -3.21
C ASN A 313 -12.58 22.53 -2.95
N LEU A 314 -12.37 21.41 -3.66
CA LEU A 314 -11.14 20.63 -3.53
C LEU A 314 -9.89 21.45 -3.88
N VAL A 315 -9.93 22.17 -5.01
CA VAL A 315 -8.82 23.03 -5.45
C VAL A 315 -8.61 24.17 -4.47
N GLY A 316 -9.69 24.82 -4.01
CA GLY A 316 -9.65 25.88 -3.00
C GLY A 316 -9.01 25.43 -1.68
N ASP A 317 -9.44 24.27 -1.16
CA ASP A 317 -8.93 23.66 0.07
C ASP A 317 -7.42 23.36 -0.05
N LEU A 318 -7.01 22.72 -1.13
CA LEU A 318 -5.60 22.39 -1.36
C LEU A 318 -4.74 23.66 -1.55
N ALA A 319 -5.24 24.65 -2.26
CA ALA A 319 -4.55 25.93 -2.43
C ALA A 319 -4.34 26.68 -1.09
N ALA A 320 -5.37 26.69 -0.24
CA ALA A 320 -5.29 27.27 1.09
C ALA A 320 -4.23 26.56 1.97
N LEU A 321 -4.23 25.23 1.98
CA LEU A 321 -3.27 24.41 2.74
C LEU A 321 -1.84 24.59 2.23
N LEU A 322 -1.61 24.62 0.92
CA LEU A 322 -0.30 24.86 0.32
C LEU A 322 0.22 26.26 0.67
N LYS A 323 -0.65 27.28 0.64
CA LYS A 323 -0.33 28.64 1.01
C LYS A 323 0.05 28.78 2.49
N ALA A 324 -0.73 28.15 3.37
CA ALA A 324 -0.45 28.10 4.80
C ALA A 324 0.87 27.36 5.10
N SER A 325 1.13 26.26 4.40
CA SER A 325 2.39 25.51 4.53
C SER A 325 3.60 26.31 4.07
N SER A 326 3.47 27.14 3.04
CA SER A 326 4.58 28.01 2.58
C SER A 326 4.81 29.22 3.48
N ALA A 327 3.78 29.80 4.09
CA ALA A 327 3.84 30.98 4.94
C ALA A 327 4.39 30.69 6.37
N GLY A 328 4.29 29.47 6.88
CA GLY A 328 4.69 29.06 8.23
C GLY A 328 6.20 29.08 8.53
N GLY A 329 7.02 29.85 7.80
CA GLY A 329 8.44 30.11 8.04
C GLY A 329 8.74 31.29 8.96
N GLY A 330 7.73 32.00 9.44
CA GLY A 330 7.87 33.13 10.35
C GLY A 330 7.26 32.80 11.70
N SER A 331 8.14 32.72 12.71
CA SER A 331 7.90 32.86 14.16
C SER A 331 6.72 32.09 14.76
N ALA A 332 7.04 31.02 15.47
CA ALA A 332 6.23 30.58 16.59
C ALA A 332 6.28 31.65 17.67
N ALA A 333 5.23 32.47 17.78
CA ALA A 333 5.02 33.29 18.96
C ALA A 333 4.79 32.36 20.15
N SER A 334 5.74 32.35 21.10
CA SER A 334 5.58 31.72 22.40
C SER A 334 4.36 32.32 23.10
N PRO A 335 3.48 31.54 23.75
CA PRO A 335 2.48 32.12 24.61
C PRO A 335 3.21 32.77 25.81
N SER A 336 3.06 34.06 25.96
CA SER A 336 3.49 34.77 27.13
C SER A 336 2.74 34.24 28.35
N THR A 337 3.43 33.55 29.24
CA THR A 337 2.94 33.29 30.60
C THR A 337 2.84 34.63 31.33
N GLY A 338 1.64 35.19 31.34
CA GLY A 338 1.28 36.28 32.23
C GLY A 338 1.24 35.77 33.66
N SER A 339 2.24 36.06 34.43
CA SER A 339 2.19 36.01 35.87
C SER A 339 1.32 37.14 36.36
N SER A 340 0.18 36.84 36.94
CA SER A 340 -0.58 37.74 37.80
C SER A 340 -0.33 37.34 39.24
N SER A 341 0.28 38.28 39.95
CA SER A 341 0.39 38.38 41.39
C SER A 341 -0.97 38.23 42.12
#